data_dbfc6feb973f1e564a07608453087a9d
#
_entry.id   dbfc6feb973f1e564a07608453087a9d
#
_cell.length_a   1.000
_cell.length_b   1.000
_cell.length_c   1.000
_cell.angle_alpha   90.00
_cell.angle_beta   90.00
_cell.angle_gamma   90.00
#
_symmetry.space_group_name_H-M   'P 1'
#
loop_
_entity.id
_entity.type
_entity.pdbx_description
1 polymer ?
#
loop_
_entity_poly.entity_id
_entity_poly.type
_entity_poly.pdbx_seq_one_letter_code
_entity_poly.pdbx_strand_id
1 'polypeptide(L)'
;MNVKTFKLGQALCLVPIATLWLASASAQAQTAPAMAPSASMPMGQMQKGMAGSHDMKASMMMGMEGMQKMSMSGDTDKDFAMMMKMHHQQALNMAEMELAHGKSPEMKTMAKQIIAAQKKEIAQFDKWLAKQK
;
A
#
# COMPACT_ATOMS: atom_id res chain seq x y z
N MET A 1 -28.09 -7.56 39.64
CA MET A 1 -28.09 -6.33 38.82
C MET A 1 -27.13 -5.35 39.47
N ASN A 2 -25.93 -5.19 38.93
CA ASN A 2 -24.92 -4.25 39.47
C ASN A 2 -24.37 -3.43 38.30
N VAL A 3 -24.90 -2.21 38.17
CA VAL A 3 -24.53 -1.26 37.14
C VAL A 3 -23.32 -0.49 37.69
N LYS A 4 -22.11 -0.78 37.19
CA LYS A 4 -20.91 0.02 37.49
C LYS A 4 -20.93 1.28 36.62
N THR A 5 -21.21 2.40 37.27
CA THR A 5 -21.10 3.75 36.72
C THR A 5 -19.65 4.08 36.38
N PHE A 6 -19.41 4.31 35.07
CA PHE A 6 -18.12 4.77 34.57
C PHE A 6 -18.07 6.30 34.67
N LYS A 7 -17.21 6.83 35.57
CA LYS A 7 -16.98 8.27 35.69
C LYS A 7 -16.13 8.76 34.52
N LEU A 8 -16.74 9.59 33.67
CA LEU A 8 -16.05 10.34 32.61
C LEU A 8 -15.31 11.53 33.27
N GLY A 9 -13.99 11.46 33.32
CA GLY A 9 -13.13 12.58 33.70
C GLY A 9 -12.94 13.51 32.49
N GLN A 10 -13.60 14.64 32.48
CA GLN A 10 -13.36 15.72 31.51
C GLN A 10 -12.11 16.50 31.95
N ALA A 11 -11.01 16.35 31.21
CA ALA A 11 -9.87 17.25 31.29
C ALA A 11 -10.04 18.36 30.23
N LEU A 12 -10.41 19.54 30.70
CA LEU A 12 -10.52 20.77 29.92
C LEU A 12 -9.09 21.28 29.66
N CYS A 13 -8.55 21.05 28.46
CA CYS A 13 -7.33 21.71 28.03
C CYS A 13 -7.68 23.02 27.33
N LEU A 14 -7.52 24.13 28.05
CA LEU A 14 -7.53 25.48 27.53
C LEU A 14 -6.29 25.68 26.65
N VAL A 15 -6.50 25.91 25.36
CA VAL A 15 -5.45 26.34 24.41
C VAL A 15 -5.53 27.86 24.32
N PRO A 16 -4.46 28.62 24.61
CA PRO A 16 -4.46 30.07 24.41
C PRO A 16 -4.27 30.40 22.94
N ILE A 17 -5.19 31.22 22.43
CA ILE A 17 -5.10 31.89 21.12
C ILE A 17 -4.22 33.12 21.30
N ALA A 18 -3.11 33.19 20.63
CA ALA A 18 -2.35 34.38 20.20
C ALA A 18 -1.08 33.86 19.52
N THR A 19 -0.84 34.17 18.27
CA THR A 19 -0.33 35.44 17.77
C THR A 19 -0.39 35.45 16.24
N LEU A 20 -0.90 36.54 15.75
CA LEU A 20 -0.91 37.01 14.38
C LEU A 20 0.54 37.20 13.90
N TRP A 21 1.02 36.35 12.96
CA TRP A 21 2.25 36.61 12.21
C TRP A 21 1.89 36.98 10.79
N LEU A 22 1.95 38.32 10.51
CA LEU A 22 2.07 38.84 9.15
C LEU A 22 3.47 38.45 8.66
N ALA A 23 3.58 37.43 7.83
CA ALA A 23 4.79 37.12 7.09
C ALA A 23 4.61 37.64 5.67
N SER A 24 5.41 38.65 5.35
CA SER A 24 5.55 39.24 4.03
C SER A 24 5.94 38.17 3.01
N ALA A 25 5.16 38.04 1.94
CA ALA A 25 5.49 37.19 0.80
C ALA A 25 6.67 37.79 0.03
N SER A 26 7.88 37.33 0.31
CA SER A 26 9.02 37.51 -0.57
C SER A 26 8.91 36.48 -1.69
N ALA A 27 8.59 36.93 -2.89
CA ALA A 27 8.67 36.15 -4.10
C ALA A 27 10.13 35.76 -4.35
N GLN A 28 10.56 34.60 -3.88
CA GLN A 28 11.80 33.98 -4.29
C GLN A 28 11.56 33.28 -5.61
N ALA A 29 12.16 33.83 -6.66
CA ALA A 29 12.28 33.15 -7.94
C ALA A 29 13.04 31.83 -7.69
N GLN A 30 12.35 30.71 -7.76
CA GLN A 30 12.95 29.37 -7.77
C GLN A 30 13.67 29.23 -9.11
N THR A 31 14.99 29.45 -9.11
CA THR A 31 15.84 28.97 -10.18
C THR A 31 15.75 27.45 -10.19
N ALA A 32 15.24 26.89 -11.28
CA ALA A 32 15.23 25.46 -11.51
C ALA A 32 16.65 24.89 -11.31
N PRO A 33 16.82 23.80 -10.57
CA PRO A 33 18.11 23.15 -10.46
C PRO A 33 18.53 22.69 -11.86
N ALA A 34 19.73 23.11 -12.30
CA ALA A 34 20.36 22.66 -13.52
C ALA A 34 20.35 21.12 -13.50
N MET A 35 19.79 20.52 -14.55
CA MET A 35 19.82 19.07 -14.76
C MET A 35 21.29 18.64 -14.83
N ALA A 36 21.73 17.91 -13.80
CA ALA A 36 23.02 17.21 -13.87
C ALA A 36 23.00 16.25 -15.07
N PRO A 37 24.11 16.07 -15.77
CA PRO A 37 24.14 15.18 -16.92
C PRO A 37 23.75 13.77 -16.49
N SER A 38 22.71 13.27 -17.12
CA SER A 38 22.18 11.92 -16.92
C SER A 38 23.32 10.93 -17.17
N ALA A 39 23.81 10.29 -16.11
CA ALA A 39 24.77 9.20 -16.27
C ALA A 39 24.10 8.15 -17.15
N SER A 40 24.67 7.90 -18.33
CA SER A 40 24.19 6.91 -19.29
C SER A 40 24.23 5.53 -18.63
N MET A 41 23.07 5.04 -18.22
CA MET A 41 22.93 3.68 -17.69
C MET A 41 23.27 2.67 -18.79
N PRO A 42 23.98 1.57 -18.47
CA PRO A 42 24.23 0.51 -19.44
C PRO A 42 22.90 -0.02 -19.99
N MET A 43 22.80 -0.14 -21.31
CA MET A 43 21.58 -0.50 -22.04
C MET A 43 20.91 -1.79 -21.52
N GLY A 44 21.68 -2.74 -21.01
CA GLY A 44 21.18 -3.97 -20.40
C GLY A 44 20.46 -3.78 -19.04
N GLN A 45 20.84 -2.76 -18.26
CA GLN A 45 20.14 -2.45 -17.00
C GLN A 45 18.82 -1.71 -17.23
N MET A 46 18.76 -0.90 -18.28
CA MET A 46 17.55 -0.21 -18.70
C MET A 46 16.49 -1.20 -19.18
N GLN A 47 16.89 -2.19 -19.96
CA GLN A 47 16.01 -3.23 -20.49
C GLN A 47 15.43 -4.13 -19.37
N LYS A 48 16.24 -4.50 -18.38
CA LYS A 48 15.82 -5.29 -17.21
C LYS A 48 14.84 -4.53 -16.29
N GLY A 49 15.04 -3.21 -16.14
CA GLY A 49 14.12 -2.36 -15.36
C GLY A 49 12.77 -2.15 -16.04
N MET A 50 12.78 -2.04 -17.39
CA MET A 50 11.55 -1.92 -18.17
C MET A 50 10.75 -3.24 -18.16
N ALA A 51 11.39 -4.39 -18.27
CA ALA A 51 10.74 -5.69 -18.17
C ALA A 51 10.00 -5.85 -16.84
N GLY A 52 10.66 -5.61 -15.70
CA GLY A 52 10.02 -5.72 -14.39
C GLY A 52 8.83 -4.77 -14.18
N SER A 53 8.88 -3.56 -14.74
CA SER A 53 7.76 -2.62 -14.68
C SER A 53 6.59 -3.06 -15.56
N HIS A 54 6.84 -3.61 -16.75
CA HIS A 54 5.82 -4.18 -17.61
C HIS A 54 5.17 -5.41 -16.97
N ASP A 55 5.96 -6.29 -16.37
CA ASP A 55 5.48 -7.49 -15.70
C ASP A 55 4.61 -7.15 -14.50
N MET A 56 4.99 -6.12 -13.73
CA MET A 56 4.19 -5.61 -12.61
C MET A 56 2.82 -5.10 -13.08
N LYS A 57 2.79 -4.31 -14.17
CA LYS A 57 1.55 -3.82 -14.75
C LYS A 57 0.69 -4.96 -15.28
N ALA A 58 1.28 -5.92 -15.99
CA ALA A 58 0.57 -7.09 -16.51
C ALA A 58 -0.04 -7.93 -15.38
N SER A 59 0.72 -8.19 -14.32
CA SER A 59 0.23 -8.88 -13.13
C SER A 59 -0.95 -8.16 -12.47
N MET A 60 -0.87 -6.82 -12.36
CA MET A 60 -1.97 -6.02 -11.83
C MET A 60 -3.24 -6.14 -12.67
N MET A 61 -3.10 -6.07 -14.00
CA MET A 61 -4.25 -6.21 -14.92
C MET A 61 -4.88 -7.60 -14.81
N MET A 62 -4.09 -8.67 -14.74
CA MET A 62 -4.58 -10.03 -14.55
C MET A 62 -5.33 -10.20 -13.22
N GLY A 63 -4.82 -9.60 -12.14
CA GLY A 63 -5.50 -9.62 -10.84
C GLY A 63 -6.85 -8.91 -10.87
N MET A 64 -6.92 -7.74 -11.52
CA MET A 64 -8.18 -7.01 -11.70
C MET A 64 -9.20 -7.81 -12.54
N GLU A 65 -8.75 -8.44 -13.62
CA GLU A 65 -9.59 -9.29 -14.44
C GLU A 65 -10.13 -10.50 -13.66
N GLY A 66 -9.28 -11.12 -12.84
CA GLY A 66 -9.69 -12.21 -11.94
C GLY A 66 -10.77 -11.77 -10.95
N MET A 67 -10.63 -10.58 -10.36
CA MET A 67 -11.65 -10.03 -9.46
C MET A 67 -12.97 -9.72 -10.17
N GLN A 68 -12.92 -9.20 -11.40
CA GLN A 68 -14.14 -8.93 -12.19
C GLN A 68 -14.89 -10.21 -12.59
N LYS A 69 -14.18 -11.30 -12.82
CA LYS A 69 -14.76 -12.61 -13.19
C LYS A 69 -15.24 -13.42 -11.99
N MET A 70 -14.99 -12.96 -10.78
CA MET A 70 -15.39 -13.67 -9.57
C MET A 70 -16.90 -13.66 -9.42
N SER A 71 -17.49 -14.84 -9.23
CA SER A 71 -18.91 -14.96 -8.91
C SER A 71 -19.15 -14.62 -7.45
N MET A 72 -20.09 -13.71 -7.21
CA MET A 72 -20.51 -13.34 -5.85
C MET A 72 -21.37 -14.45 -5.25
N SER A 73 -21.15 -14.76 -3.99
CA SER A 73 -21.92 -15.79 -3.26
C SER A 73 -23.27 -15.28 -2.77
N GLY A 74 -23.45 -13.97 -2.68
CA GLY A 74 -24.61 -13.33 -2.06
C GLY A 74 -24.48 -13.15 -0.53
N ASP A 75 -23.39 -13.66 0.05
CA ASP A 75 -23.03 -13.47 1.45
C ASP A 75 -21.90 -12.44 1.52
N THR A 76 -22.17 -11.28 2.14
CA THR A 76 -21.23 -10.14 2.18
C THR A 76 -19.91 -10.52 2.83
N ASP A 77 -19.92 -11.34 3.88
CA ASP A 77 -18.70 -11.72 4.60
C ASP A 77 -17.84 -12.68 3.77
N LYS A 78 -18.48 -13.64 3.08
CA LYS A 78 -17.78 -14.53 2.13
C LYS A 78 -17.20 -13.76 0.96
N ASP A 79 -18.00 -12.90 0.37
CA ASP A 79 -17.62 -12.10 -0.78
C ASP A 79 -16.45 -11.17 -0.42
N PHE A 80 -16.52 -10.52 0.75
CA PHE A 80 -15.42 -9.72 1.27
C PHE A 80 -14.15 -10.56 1.46
N ALA A 81 -14.25 -11.71 2.11
CA ALA A 81 -13.07 -12.56 2.36
C ALA A 81 -12.43 -13.07 1.05
N MET A 82 -13.25 -13.44 0.06
CA MET A 82 -12.79 -13.90 -1.24
C MET A 82 -12.09 -12.75 -2.03
N MET A 83 -12.71 -11.57 -2.07
CA MET A 83 -12.14 -10.40 -2.74
C MET A 83 -10.84 -9.95 -2.08
N MET A 84 -10.82 -9.85 -0.76
CA MET A 84 -9.61 -9.43 -0.02
C MET A 84 -8.48 -10.44 -0.17
N LYS A 85 -8.77 -11.73 -0.16
CA LYS A 85 -7.76 -12.76 -0.44
C LYS A 85 -7.11 -12.56 -1.82
N MET A 86 -7.90 -12.33 -2.86
CA MET A 86 -7.38 -12.07 -4.21
C MET A 86 -6.55 -10.78 -4.27
N HIS A 87 -7.03 -9.72 -3.63
CA HIS A 87 -6.30 -8.45 -3.53
C HIS A 87 -4.94 -8.63 -2.84
N HIS A 88 -4.90 -9.38 -1.74
CA HIS A 88 -3.68 -9.69 -1.01
C HIS A 88 -2.71 -10.55 -1.84
N GLN A 89 -3.22 -11.51 -2.60
CA GLN A 89 -2.39 -12.30 -3.51
C GLN A 89 -1.75 -11.42 -4.59
N GLN A 90 -2.47 -10.44 -5.10
CA GLN A 90 -1.94 -9.50 -6.06
C GLN A 90 -0.85 -8.61 -5.44
N ALA A 91 -1.06 -8.09 -4.22
CA ALA A 91 -0.05 -7.33 -3.50
C ALA A 91 1.23 -8.15 -3.24
N LEU A 92 1.07 -9.45 -2.92
CA LEU A 92 2.17 -10.40 -2.77
C LEU A 92 2.98 -10.52 -4.07
N ASN A 93 2.32 -10.74 -5.20
CA ASN A 93 2.96 -10.85 -6.51
C ASN A 93 3.75 -9.58 -6.87
N MET A 94 3.17 -8.40 -6.64
CA MET A 94 3.84 -7.12 -6.88
C MET A 94 5.08 -6.94 -5.99
N ALA A 95 5.00 -7.33 -4.72
CA ALA A 95 6.13 -7.23 -3.79
C ALA A 95 7.25 -8.23 -4.17
N GLU A 96 6.93 -9.41 -4.65
CA GLU A 96 7.91 -10.37 -5.17
C GLU A 96 8.62 -9.82 -6.42
N MET A 97 7.91 -9.13 -7.32
CA MET A 97 8.51 -8.46 -8.47
C MET A 97 9.44 -7.32 -8.04
N GLU A 98 9.07 -6.53 -7.03
CA GLU A 98 9.95 -5.49 -6.47
C GLU A 98 11.25 -6.11 -5.92
N LEU A 99 11.18 -7.25 -5.23
CA LEU A 99 12.37 -7.95 -4.77
C LEU A 99 13.27 -8.40 -5.93
N ALA A 100 12.66 -8.90 -7.01
CA ALA A 100 13.38 -9.42 -8.16
C ALA A 100 14.02 -8.32 -9.02
N HIS A 101 13.30 -7.24 -9.28
CA HIS A 101 13.65 -6.25 -10.30
C HIS A 101 13.92 -4.85 -9.76
N GLY A 102 13.45 -4.53 -8.55
CA GLY A 102 13.65 -3.23 -7.91
C GLY A 102 15.13 -2.91 -7.68
N LYS A 103 15.43 -1.62 -7.61
CA LYS A 103 16.80 -1.13 -7.40
C LYS A 103 17.00 -0.50 -6.02
N SER A 104 15.91 0.03 -5.42
CA SER A 104 15.98 0.68 -4.11
C SER A 104 16.04 -0.35 -2.98
N PRO A 105 17.07 -0.31 -2.12
CA PRO A 105 17.13 -1.14 -0.92
C PRO A 105 15.96 -0.91 0.03
N GLU A 106 15.45 0.31 0.10
CA GLU A 106 14.31 0.69 0.93
C GLU A 106 13.03 0.02 0.42
N MET A 107 12.76 0.11 -0.88
CA MET A 107 11.60 -0.53 -1.49
C MET A 107 11.66 -2.05 -1.36
N LYS A 108 12.83 -2.67 -1.54
CA LYS A 108 13.03 -4.09 -1.29
C LYS A 108 12.78 -4.47 0.18
N THR A 109 13.15 -3.63 1.12
CA THR A 109 12.87 -3.85 2.54
C THR A 109 11.37 -3.81 2.80
N MET A 110 10.66 -2.81 2.25
CA MET A 110 9.20 -2.73 2.33
C MET A 110 8.52 -3.94 1.66
N ALA A 111 9.00 -4.36 0.50
CA ALA A 111 8.47 -5.53 -0.20
C ALA A 111 8.57 -6.81 0.64
N LYS A 112 9.68 -7.03 1.36
CA LYS A 112 9.82 -8.16 2.30
C LYS A 112 8.78 -8.11 3.42
N GLN A 113 8.52 -6.93 3.97
CA GLN A 113 7.51 -6.74 5.01
C GLN A 113 6.10 -7.01 4.48
N ILE A 114 5.79 -6.49 3.28
CA ILE A 114 4.52 -6.74 2.60
C ILE A 114 4.33 -8.25 2.39
N ILE A 115 5.32 -8.95 1.85
CA ILE A 115 5.25 -10.40 1.63
C ILE A 115 4.91 -11.14 2.92
N ALA A 116 5.58 -10.82 4.02
CA ALA A 116 5.33 -11.47 5.30
C ALA A 116 3.92 -11.20 5.84
N ALA A 117 3.44 -9.96 5.74
CA ALA A 117 2.10 -9.55 6.15
C ALA A 117 1.02 -10.22 5.28
N GLN A 118 1.14 -10.13 3.95
CA GLN A 118 0.16 -10.65 3.01
C GLN A 118 0.00 -12.18 3.13
N LYS A 119 1.09 -12.92 3.26
CA LYS A 119 1.05 -14.38 3.48
C LYS A 119 0.26 -14.75 4.74
N LYS A 120 0.46 -14.01 5.82
CA LYS A 120 -0.27 -14.23 7.08
C LYS A 120 -1.77 -13.93 6.93
N GLU A 121 -2.11 -12.85 6.26
CA GLU A 121 -3.51 -12.43 6.07
C GLU A 121 -4.25 -13.36 5.11
N ILE A 122 -3.62 -13.78 4.02
CA ILE A 122 -4.16 -14.79 3.11
C ILE A 122 -4.50 -16.09 3.87
N ALA A 123 -3.58 -16.55 4.73
CA ALA A 123 -3.83 -17.75 5.53
C ALA A 123 -5.00 -17.57 6.53
N GLN A 124 -5.24 -16.36 7.02
CA GLN A 124 -6.39 -16.06 7.88
C GLN A 124 -7.69 -16.13 7.08
N PHE A 125 -7.75 -15.55 5.88
CA PHE A 125 -8.91 -15.65 5.00
C PHE A 125 -9.20 -17.10 4.60
N ASP A 126 -8.17 -17.88 4.24
CA ASP A 126 -8.31 -19.30 3.92
C ASP A 126 -8.91 -20.09 5.08
N LYS A 127 -8.39 -19.88 6.29
CA LYS A 127 -8.89 -20.52 7.50
C LYS A 127 -10.33 -20.15 7.81
N TRP A 128 -10.71 -18.90 7.56
CA TRP A 128 -12.07 -18.42 7.77
C TRP A 128 -13.02 -19.01 6.72
N LEU A 129 -12.67 -18.92 5.44
CA LEU A 129 -13.46 -19.44 4.32
C LEU A 129 -13.69 -20.94 4.42
N ALA A 130 -12.70 -21.70 4.89
CA ALA A 130 -12.83 -23.14 5.08
C ALA A 130 -13.92 -23.55 6.11
N LYS A 131 -14.35 -22.65 6.99
CA LYS A 131 -15.40 -22.87 7.96
C LYS A 131 -16.80 -22.48 7.46
N GLN A 132 -16.87 -21.77 6.33
CA GLN A 132 -18.11 -21.29 5.72
C GLN A 132 -18.65 -22.37 4.76
N LYS A 133 -19.32 -23.35 5.29
CA LYS A 133 -19.96 -24.43 4.50
C LYS A 133 -21.31 -23.99 3.97
#